data_264041731f4ce5dd0ff317d6c14f8164
#
_entry.id   264041731f4ce5dd0ff317d6c14f8164
#
_cell.length_a   1.000
_cell.length_b   1.000
_cell.length_c   1.000
_cell.angle_alpha   90.00
_cell.angle_beta   90.00
_cell.angle_gamma   90.00
#
_symmetry.space_group_name_H-M   'P 1'
#
loop_
_entity.id
_entity.type
_entity.pdbx_description
1 polymer ?
#
loop_
_entity_poly.entity_id
_entity_poly.type
_entity_poly.pdbx_seq_one_letter_code
_entity_poly.pdbx_strand_id
1 'polypeptide(L)'
;NLPMQFRVNNGSVDGEIALLLAPPRTSMTALVPNPYFEKSSISSTDANRLLRVTRLDGPTKANVMNLIDRTLRAEEIGLMGRAYIDTGGPHAKGDEWIRAAGAIAEGAFFDIDYETSKRAMDYRDRLDAPAIYMGWYRPHAQAQWRSPRWPVPPGAIGFHLHSFSGTSVRSTKTWLGAFIAQGYCATVGNVYEPYLEHTHRPQVFLAHLMSGGSFGEAVALSTPSLSWQNVAIGDPLYRPFKVSLAEQLKSSEGSTFTAYASIREINRMLVEEGSEPAIAYARSEFISQPSLALAYRLAQLYASEAKDREAVEVLKIIRFITSFSPDDFVLVQKIANFLYKRGEGEMAFNIYKKLLEERDLDKQLKIALFQGGARIADAQNEPVIASRWNIEASKLKSPPTPRPANNK
;
A
#
# COMPACT_ATOMS: atom_id res chain seq x y z
N ASN A 1 18.45 23.77 -22.21
CA ASN A 1 18.18 24.84 -21.23
C ASN A 1 17.25 24.30 -20.15
N LEU A 2 17.77 24.11 -18.92
CA LEU A 2 16.95 23.73 -17.77
C LEU A 2 15.98 24.88 -17.43
N PRO A 3 14.72 24.54 -17.01
CA PRO A 3 13.82 25.52 -16.44
C PRO A 3 14.46 26.33 -15.31
N MET A 4 13.99 27.57 -15.10
CA MET A 4 14.63 28.54 -14.17
C MET A 4 14.75 27.96 -12.74
N GLN A 5 13.77 27.23 -12.26
CA GLN A 5 13.76 26.62 -10.93
C GLN A 5 14.90 25.62 -10.70
N PHE A 6 15.44 25.01 -11.74
CA PHE A 6 16.57 24.07 -11.64
C PHE A 6 17.95 24.77 -11.79
N ARG A 7 17.94 26.07 -11.97
CA ARG A 7 19.20 26.87 -12.08
C ARG A 7 19.67 27.43 -10.75
N VAL A 8 18.88 27.24 -9.68
CA VAL A 8 19.23 27.71 -8.33
C VAL A 8 19.72 26.53 -7.48
N ASN A 9 20.64 26.82 -6.55
CA ASN A 9 21.14 25.80 -5.64
C ASN A 9 20.14 25.58 -4.48
N ASN A 10 19.16 24.72 -4.68
CA ASN A 10 18.15 24.33 -3.69
C ASN A 10 18.22 22.82 -3.39
N GLY A 11 19.42 22.28 -3.28
CA GLY A 11 19.63 20.87 -2.91
C GLY A 11 19.15 20.59 -1.49
N SER A 12 18.62 19.38 -1.25
CA SER A 12 18.45 18.89 0.10
C SER A 12 19.81 18.65 0.75
N VAL A 13 19.87 18.80 2.07
CA VAL A 13 21.10 18.47 2.82
C VAL A 13 21.55 17.03 2.51
N ASP A 14 20.61 16.09 2.36
CA ASP A 14 20.89 14.69 2.02
C ASP A 14 21.56 14.56 0.64
N GLY A 15 21.06 15.30 -0.35
CA GLY A 15 21.63 15.32 -1.69
C GLY A 15 23.03 15.91 -1.72
N GLU A 16 23.29 16.94 -0.91
CA GLU A 16 24.63 17.55 -0.80
C GLU A 16 25.61 16.64 -0.04
N ILE A 17 25.15 15.98 1.05
CA ILE A 17 25.96 14.96 1.76
C ILE A 17 26.28 13.79 0.82
N ALA A 18 25.33 13.36 -0.01
CA ALA A 18 25.58 12.29 -0.98
C ALA A 18 26.73 12.61 -1.94
N LEU A 19 26.94 13.90 -2.23
CA LEU A 19 28.01 14.41 -3.12
C LEU A 19 29.31 14.73 -2.39
N LEU A 20 29.42 14.54 -1.10
CA LEU A 20 30.57 15.00 -0.28
C LEU A 20 31.90 14.43 -0.76
N LEU A 21 31.93 13.22 -1.29
CA LEU A 21 33.14 12.57 -1.84
C LEU A 21 33.26 12.71 -3.36
N ALA A 22 32.32 13.39 -4.01
CA ALA A 22 32.42 13.68 -5.43
C ALA A 22 33.48 14.74 -5.72
N PRO A 23 34.03 14.80 -6.95
CA PRO A 23 34.94 15.86 -7.33
C PRO A 23 34.34 17.25 -7.12
N PRO A 24 35.15 18.26 -6.74
CA PRO A 24 34.66 19.62 -6.56
C PRO A 24 33.94 20.15 -7.82
N ARG A 25 32.75 20.73 -7.60
CA ARG A 25 31.97 21.33 -8.68
C ARG A 25 32.43 22.78 -8.94
N THR A 26 32.49 23.13 -10.20
CA THR A 26 32.83 24.51 -10.63
C THR A 26 31.65 25.47 -10.43
N SER A 27 30.41 24.94 -10.30
CA SER A 27 29.20 25.70 -10.02
C SER A 27 28.34 24.97 -9.00
N MET A 28 27.84 25.70 -8.02
CA MET A 28 26.89 25.22 -7.02
C MET A 28 25.47 25.36 -7.51
N THR A 29 25.23 25.76 -8.73
CA THR A 29 23.88 25.93 -9.31
C THR A 29 23.54 24.75 -10.19
N ALA A 30 22.26 24.41 -10.17
CA ALA A 30 21.63 23.36 -10.95
C ALA A 30 21.79 21.93 -10.43
N LEU A 31 20.95 21.10 -10.95
CA LEU A 31 20.92 19.65 -10.76
C LEU A 31 22.22 18.99 -11.18
N VAL A 32 22.64 17.99 -10.43
CA VAL A 32 23.76 17.13 -10.80
C VAL A 32 23.18 15.81 -11.32
N PRO A 33 23.47 15.41 -12.57
CA PRO A 33 23.05 14.11 -13.06
C PRO A 33 23.62 13.00 -12.17
N ASN A 34 22.78 12.04 -11.82
CA ASN A 34 23.20 10.90 -11.03
C ASN A 34 23.84 9.83 -11.92
N PRO A 35 25.13 9.51 -11.75
CA PRO A 35 25.82 8.53 -12.59
C PRO A 35 25.34 7.09 -12.35
N TYR A 36 24.61 6.83 -11.26
CA TYR A 36 24.07 5.50 -10.90
C TYR A 36 22.61 5.29 -11.28
N PHE A 37 21.96 6.34 -11.78
CA PHE A 37 20.56 6.26 -12.18
C PHE A 37 20.30 5.12 -13.17
N GLU A 38 19.31 4.28 -12.85
CA GLU A 38 18.90 3.10 -13.64
C GLU A 38 19.99 2.04 -13.89
N LYS A 39 21.12 2.10 -13.18
CA LYS A 39 22.09 1.00 -13.21
C LYS A 39 21.57 -0.19 -12.39
N SER A 40 22.06 -1.38 -12.71
CA SER A 40 21.69 -2.62 -11.99
C SER A 40 22.32 -2.71 -10.60
N SER A 41 23.47 -2.06 -10.41
CA SER A 41 24.20 -2.04 -9.13
C SER A 41 25.16 -0.86 -9.05
N ILE A 42 25.59 -0.55 -7.83
CA ILE A 42 26.68 0.38 -7.57
C ILE A 42 27.96 -0.44 -7.39
N SER A 43 28.95 -0.24 -8.26
CA SER A 43 30.24 -0.93 -8.15
C SER A 43 31.02 -0.47 -6.91
N SER A 44 31.91 -1.31 -6.37
CA SER A 44 32.75 -0.96 -5.23
C SER A 44 33.67 0.25 -5.50
N THR A 45 34.12 0.41 -6.74
CA THR A 45 34.92 1.55 -7.18
C THR A 45 34.10 2.83 -7.26
N ASP A 46 32.82 2.74 -7.63
CA ASP A 46 31.91 3.89 -7.70
C ASP A 46 31.35 4.24 -6.32
N ALA A 47 31.18 3.27 -5.42
CA ALA A 47 30.63 3.47 -4.08
C ALA A 47 31.40 4.51 -3.24
N ASN A 48 32.69 4.71 -3.55
CA ASN A 48 33.54 5.70 -2.87
C ASN A 48 33.28 7.13 -3.32
N ARG A 49 32.47 7.37 -4.37
CA ARG A 49 32.21 8.72 -4.91
C ARG A 49 30.82 9.26 -4.56
N LEU A 50 29.89 8.41 -4.15
CA LEU A 50 28.54 8.79 -3.75
C LEU A 50 28.16 8.12 -2.43
N LEU A 51 27.87 8.92 -1.42
CA LEU A 51 27.33 8.42 -0.16
C LEU A 51 25.84 8.08 -0.31
N ARG A 52 25.43 6.96 0.26
CA ARG A 52 24.02 6.54 0.36
C ARG A 52 23.41 7.19 1.60
N VAL A 53 22.68 8.26 1.39
CA VAL A 53 22.15 9.10 2.48
C VAL A 53 20.62 8.97 2.53
N THR A 54 20.10 8.60 3.69
CA THR A 54 18.68 8.64 4.02
C THR A 54 18.51 9.15 5.46
N ARG A 55 17.28 9.51 5.84
CA ARG A 55 16.98 10.08 7.16
C ARG A 55 16.25 9.09 8.05
N LEU A 56 16.65 9.04 9.31
CA LEU A 56 15.80 8.56 10.40
C LEU A 56 15.02 9.76 10.96
N ASP A 57 13.87 10.05 10.38
CA ASP A 57 13.08 11.24 10.70
C ASP A 57 11.56 10.92 10.64
N GLY A 58 10.73 11.80 11.19
CA GLY A 58 9.29 11.59 11.22
C GLY A 58 8.56 12.66 12.03
N PRO A 59 7.22 12.58 12.13
CA PRO A 59 6.42 13.56 12.87
C PRO A 59 6.80 13.69 14.35
N THR A 60 7.13 12.60 15.01
CA THR A 60 7.52 12.56 16.42
C THR A 60 8.73 11.64 16.64
N LYS A 61 9.43 11.81 17.77
CA LYS A 61 10.49 10.89 18.19
C LYS A 61 9.97 9.44 18.29
N ALA A 62 8.77 9.24 18.80
CA ALA A 62 8.16 7.93 18.91
C ALA A 62 7.98 7.25 17.53
N ASN A 63 7.59 8.01 16.51
CA ASN A 63 7.50 7.47 15.14
C ASN A 63 8.86 7.04 14.60
N VAL A 64 9.93 7.77 14.90
CA VAL A 64 11.29 7.41 14.48
C VAL A 64 11.77 6.15 15.18
N MET A 65 11.56 6.03 16.50
CA MET A 65 11.89 4.80 17.25
C MET A 65 11.11 3.61 16.70
N ASN A 66 9.81 3.78 16.49
CA ASN A 66 8.97 2.74 15.90
C ASN A 66 9.44 2.33 14.48
N LEU A 67 9.90 3.28 13.66
CA LEU A 67 10.49 3.00 12.35
C LEU A 67 11.68 2.06 12.50
N ILE A 68 12.60 2.34 13.42
CA ILE A 68 13.81 1.53 13.66
C ILE A 68 13.41 0.12 14.11
N ASP A 69 12.57 0.02 15.16
CA ASP A 69 12.15 -1.28 15.72
C ASP A 69 11.46 -2.16 14.67
N ARG A 70 10.60 -1.56 13.86
CA ARG A 70 9.86 -2.26 12.80
C ARG A 70 10.74 -2.65 11.62
N THR A 71 11.75 -1.86 11.31
CA THR A 71 12.78 -2.19 10.32
C THR A 71 13.56 -3.43 10.76
N LEU A 72 14.07 -3.44 11.98
CA LEU A 72 14.76 -4.59 12.55
C LEU A 72 13.87 -5.83 12.59
N ARG A 73 12.61 -5.68 13.00
CA ARG A 73 11.65 -6.79 13.00
C ARG A 73 11.42 -7.36 11.60
N ALA A 74 11.30 -6.51 10.59
CA ALA A 74 11.14 -6.96 9.20
C ALA A 74 12.38 -7.69 8.66
N GLU A 75 13.58 -7.29 9.07
CA GLU A 75 14.81 -8.01 8.70
C GLU A 75 14.96 -9.36 9.40
N GLU A 76 14.24 -9.56 10.50
CA GLU A 76 14.22 -10.83 11.25
C GLU A 76 13.20 -11.82 10.67
N ILE A 77 11.95 -11.36 10.40
CA ILE A 77 10.84 -12.24 10.00
C ILE A 77 10.44 -12.11 8.52
N GLY A 78 10.99 -11.14 7.80
CA GLY A 78 10.61 -10.78 6.43
C GLY A 78 9.41 -9.84 6.34
N LEU A 79 9.31 -9.13 5.21
CA LEU A 79 8.17 -8.27 4.88
C LEU A 79 6.99 -9.12 4.40
N MET A 80 5.93 -9.18 5.21
CA MET A 80 4.68 -9.89 4.92
C MET A 80 3.55 -8.89 4.66
N GLY A 81 2.59 -9.25 3.82
CA GLY A 81 1.42 -8.40 3.53
C GLY A 81 1.08 -8.38 2.05
N ARG A 82 0.36 -7.34 1.64
CA ARG A 82 -0.16 -7.14 0.29
C ARG A 82 0.47 -5.92 -0.38
N ALA A 83 0.37 -5.87 -1.71
CA ALA A 83 0.75 -4.70 -2.49
C ALA A 83 -0.48 -3.95 -3.00
N TYR A 84 -0.39 -2.62 -3.03
CA TYR A 84 -1.43 -1.71 -3.45
C TYR A 84 -0.88 -0.74 -4.48
N ILE A 85 -1.49 -0.75 -5.66
CA ILE A 85 -1.02 -0.03 -6.84
C ILE A 85 -2.10 0.96 -7.26
N ASP A 86 -1.82 2.24 -7.12
CA ASP A 86 -2.77 3.33 -7.30
C ASP A 86 -2.34 4.18 -8.50
N THR A 87 -3.02 4.01 -9.63
CA THR A 87 -2.77 4.69 -10.90
C THR A 87 -3.88 5.70 -11.24
N GLY A 88 -3.98 6.13 -12.49
CA GLY A 88 -4.99 7.10 -12.91
C GLY A 88 -4.59 8.56 -12.70
N GLY A 89 -3.30 8.81 -12.55
CA GLY A 89 -2.73 10.15 -12.44
C GLY A 89 -2.77 10.95 -13.76
N PRO A 90 -2.31 12.21 -13.74
CA PRO A 90 -2.49 13.14 -14.85
C PRO A 90 -1.58 12.88 -16.06
N HIS A 91 -0.53 12.08 -15.90
CA HIS A 91 0.47 11.83 -16.94
C HIS A 91 0.68 10.33 -17.18
N ALA A 92 0.48 9.87 -18.41
CA ALA A 92 0.59 8.46 -18.80
C ALA A 92 1.93 7.82 -18.39
N LYS A 93 3.02 8.58 -18.42
CA LYS A 93 4.36 8.08 -18.06
C LYS A 93 4.47 7.72 -16.58
N GLY A 94 3.86 8.48 -15.69
CA GLY A 94 3.81 8.15 -14.27
C GLY A 94 2.97 6.89 -14.01
N ASP A 95 1.83 6.74 -14.68
CA ASP A 95 1.04 5.52 -14.63
C ASP A 95 1.81 4.28 -15.11
N GLU A 96 2.60 4.44 -16.18
CA GLU A 96 3.47 3.38 -16.70
C GLU A 96 4.48 2.91 -15.63
N TRP A 97 5.13 3.84 -14.95
CA TRP A 97 6.10 3.51 -13.90
C TRP A 97 5.46 2.84 -12.68
N ILE A 98 4.30 3.32 -12.26
CA ILE A 98 3.57 2.73 -11.12
C ILE A 98 3.07 1.32 -11.49
N ARG A 99 2.55 1.12 -12.71
CA ARG A 99 2.16 -0.23 -13.18
C ARG A 99 3.37 -1.16 -13.29
N ALA A 100 4.52 -0.66 -13.76
CA ALA A 100 5.75 -1.46 -13.82
C ALA A 100 6.21 -1.88 -12.41
N ALA A 101 6.08 -1.01 -11.40
CA ALA A 101 6.32 -1.39 -10.01
C ALA A 101 5.33 -2.46 -9.53
N GLY A 102 4.06 -2.38 -9.93
CA GLY A 102 3.06 -3.41 -9.67
C GLY A 102 3.45 -4.76 -10.26
N ALA A 103 3.86 -4.79 -11.53
CA ALA A 103 4.31 -6.01 -12.20
C ALA A 103 5.54 -6.66 -11.50
N ILE A 104 6.43 -5.85 -10.92
CA ILE A 104 7.55 -6.35 -10.11
C ILE A 104 7.03 -7.03 -8.82
N ALA A 105 6.05 -6.45 -8.15
CA ALA A 105 5.44 -7.05 -6.97
C ALA A 105 4.65 -8.33 -7.31
N GLU A 106 3.95 -8.37 -8.46
CA GLU A 106 3.32 -9.59 -8.99
C GLU A 106 4.33 -10.69 -9.27
N GLY A 107 5.45 -10.35 -9.92
CA GLY A 107 6.54 -11.29 -10.18
C GLY A 107 7.19 -11.83 -8.90
N ALA A 108 7.03 -11.17 -7.77
CA ALA A 108 7.40 -11.64 -6.44
C ALA A 108 6.23 -12.30 -5.69
N PHE A 109 5.12 -12.59 -6.38
CA PHE A 109 3.92 -13.30 -5.92
C PHE A 109 3.10 -12.59 -4.83
N PHE A 110 3.25 -11.28 -4.64
CA PHE A 110 2.38 -10.53 -3.74
C PHE A 110 0.92 -10.58 -4.20
N ASP A 111 -0.01 -10.65 -3.26
CA ASP A 111 -1.43 -10.41 -3.55
C ASP A 111 -1.65 -8.91 -3.73
N ILE A 112 -2.22 -8.50 -4.86
CA ILE A 112 -2.26 -7.09 -5.29
C ILE A 112 -3.69 -6.63 -5.57
N ASP A 113 -3.99 -5.40 -5.13
CA ASP A 113 -5.16 -4.65 -5.61
C ASP A 113 -4.68 -3.43 -6.41
N TYR A 114 -5.30 -3.21 -7.58
CA TYR A 114 -5.10 -2.05 -8.44
C TYR A 114 -6.27 -1.08 -8.33
N GLU A 115 -5.99 0.20 -8.12
CA GLU A 115 -6.91 1.31 -8.41
C GLU A 115 -6.44 2.01 -9.67
N THR A 116 -7.30 2.10 -10.68
CA THR A 116 -6.94 2.62 -12.00
C THR A 116 -7.74 3.85 -12.43
N SER A 117 -8.68 4.28 -11.59
CA SER A 117 -9.46 5.47 -11.86
C SER A 117 -8.70 6.74 -11.43
N LYS A 118 -9.26 7.91 -11.76
CA LYS A 118 -8.72 9.20 -11.26
C LYS A 118 -8.88 9.41 -9.74
N ARG A 119 -9.54 8.49 -9.07
CA ARG A 119 -9.71 8.47 -7.62
C ARG A 119 -8.49 7.80 -7.00
N ALA A 120 -7.80 8.44 -6.06
CA ALA A 120 -6.80 7.73 -5.26
C ALA A 120 -7.49 6.72 -4.32
N MET A 121 -6.79 5.66 -3.96
CA MET A 121 -7.27 4.68 -2.98
C MET A 121 -7.74 5.35 -1.70
N ASP A 122 -8.90 4.93 -1.19
CA ASP A 122 -9.51 5.42 0.03
C ASP A 122 -10.19 4.28 0.81
N TYR A 123 -10.97 4.61 1.85
CA TYR A 123 -11.64 3.62 2.71
C TYR A 123 -12.59 2.65 1.98
N ARG A 124 -12.89 2.85 0.71
CA ARG A 124 -13.67 1.93 -0.13
C ARG A 124 -12.83 0.83 -0.77
N ASP A 125 -11.52 0.93 -0.67
CA ASP A 125 -10.58 -0.03 -1.22
C ASP A 125 -10.14 -1.01 -0.12
N ARG A 126 -9.88 -2.25 -0.52
CA ARG A 126 -9.26 -3.22 0.37
C ARG A 126 -7.83 -2.78 0.64
N LEU A 127 -7.46 -2.59 1.91
CA LEU A 127 -6.17 -2.08 2.33
C LEU A 127 -5.63 -2.81 3.58
N ASP A 128 -6.06 -4.05 3.79
CA ASP A 128 -5.53 -4.94 4.82
C ASP A 128 -4.05 -5.26 4.57
N ALA A 129 -3.26 -5.27 5.63
CA ALA A 129 -1.82 -5.59 5.63
C ALA A 129 -1.02 -4.88 4.52
N PRO A 130 -1.01 -3.54 4.41
CA PRO A 130 -0.36 -2.83 3.32
C PRO A 130 1.18 -2.84 3.48
N ALA A 131 1.83 -3.87 2.94
CA ALA A 131 3.27 -4.03 2.93
C ALA A 131 3.96 -3.13 1.89
N ILE A 132 3.33 -2.97 0.73
CA ILE A 132 3.83 -2.15 -0.37
C ILE A 132 2.70 -1.27 -0.86
N TYR A 133 2.94 0.03 -0.91
CA TYR A 133 2.06 0.98 -1.59
C TYR A 133 2.86 1.77 -2.62
N MET A 134 2.42 1.75 -3.87
CA MET A 134 2.95 2.54 -4.96
C MET A 134 1.82 3.30 -5.62
N GLY A 135 1.78 4.62 -5.48
CA GLY A 135 0.67 5.40 -5.99
C GLY A 135 0.99 6.82 -6.37
N TRP A 136 0.02 7.48 -6.96
CA TRP A 136 -0.04 8.88 -7.30
C TRP A 136 -1.49 9.28 -7.68
N TYR A 137 -1.93 10.45 -7.81
CA TYR A 137 -1.31 11.76 -7.76
C TYR A 137 -2.19 12.66 -6.86
N ARG A 138 -1.89 12.70 -5.57
CA ARG A 138 -2.59 13.56 -4.61
C ARG A 138 -1.60 14.43 -3.86
N PRO A 139 -1.90 15.75 -3.71
CA PRO A 139 -0.97 16.65 -3.02
C PRO A 139 -0.83 16.36 -1.54
N HIS A 140 -1.84 15.77 -0.91
CA HIS A 140 -1.87 15.49 0.52
C HIS A 140 -2.32 14.07 0.79
N ALA A 141 -1.75 13.47 1.83
CA ALA A 141 -2.26 12.21 2.37
C ALA A 141 -3.70 12.39 2.85
N GLN A 142 -4.56 11.45 2.50
CA GLN A 142 -5.99 11.49 2.80
C GLN A 142 -6.50 10.13 3.25
N ALA A 143 -7.71 10.10 3.77
CA ALA A 143 -8.38 8.88 4.20
C ALA A 143 -7.49 8.04 5.12
N GLN A 144 -7.36 6.74 4.83
CA GLN A 144 -6.53 5.80 5.58
C GLN A 144 -5.04 6.18 5.68
N TRP A 145 -4.51 6.88 4.68
CA TRP A 145 -3.12 7.34 4.68
C TRP A 145 -2.86 8.45 5.70
N ARG A 146 -3.90 9.14 6.14
CA ARG A 146 -3.80 10.21 7.15
C ARG A 146 -4.19 9.74 8.55
N SER A 147 -5.11 8.82 8.65
CA SER A 147 -5.65 8.31 9.91
C SER A 147 -5.71 6.79 9.84
N PRO A 148 -4.64 6.09 10.25
CA PRO A 148 -4.59 4.64 10.21
C PRO A 148 -5.67 4.07 11.12
N ARG A 149 -6.39 3.09 10.61
CA ARG A 149 -7.40 2.33 11.37
C ARG A 149 -6.99 0.87 11.56
N TRP A 150 -5.88 0.48 10.95
CA TRP A 150 -5.39 -0.89 10.91
C TRP A 150 -3.88 -0.98 11.03
N PRO A 151 -3.38 -2.14 11.44
CA PRO A 151 -1.95 -2.36 11.56
C PRO A 151 -1.29 -2.42 10.18
N VAL A 152 -0.23 -1.64 10.01
CA VAL A 152 0.67 -1.74 8.87
C VAL A 152 1.70 -2.83 9.17
N PRO A 153 2.08 -3.71 8.23
CA PRO A 153 3.12 -4.71 8.47
C PRO A 153 4.48 -4.09 8.84
N PRO A 154 5.26 -4.72 9.74
CA PRO A 154 6.65 -4.31 9.97
C PRO A 154 7.42 -4.28 8.66
N GLY A 155 8.20 -3.23 8.43
CA GLY A 155 8.99 -3.09 7.22
C GLY A 155 8.29 -2.49 6.00
N ALA A 156 7.01 -2.13 6.10
CA ALA A 156 6.23 -1.63 4.98
C ALA A 156 6.89 -0.47 4.23
N ILE A 157 6.70 -0.48 2.90
CA ILE A 157 7.28 0.47 1.95
C ILE A 157 6.15 1.33 1.38
N GLY A 158 6.24 2.66 1.52
CA GLY A 158 5.29 3.60 0.99
C GLY A 158 5.92 4.54 -0.04
N PHE A 159 5.35 4.59 -1.24
CA PHE A 159 5.79 5.52 -2.30
C PHE A 159 4.57 6.23 -2.87
N HIS A 160 4.55 7.56 -2.78
CA HIS A 160 3.52 8.35 -3.43
C HIS A 160 4.15 9.44 -4.31
N LEU A 161 3.98 9.28 -5.61
CA LEU A 161 4.52 10.19 -6.61
C LEU A 161 3.72 11.49 -6.61
N HIS A 162 4.31 12.55 -6.12
CA HIS A 162 3.78 13.91 -6.18
C HIS A 162 4.90 14.92 -5.96
N SER A 163 4.82 16.07 -6.62
CA SER A 163 5.81 17.16 -6.55
C SER A 163 6.14 17.62 -5.14
N PHE A 164 5.18 17.51 -4.22
CA PHE A 164 5.25 18.02 -2.86
C PHE A 164 4.97 16.94 -1.80
N SER A 165 5.22 15.67 -2.13
CA SER A 165 4.95 14.55 -1.22
C SER A 165 5.75 14.61 0.08
N GLY A 166 6.89 15.31 0.09
CA GLY A 166 7.82 15.43 1.21
C GLY A 166 8.03 16.85 1.72
N THR A 167 7.12 17.81 1.45
CA THR A 167 7.28 19.22 1.91
C THR A 167 7.47 19.37 3.41
N SER A 168 7.02 18.42 4.19
CA SER A 168 7.27 18.35 5.63
C SER A 168 7.20 16.91 6.13
N VAL A 169 8.29 16.41 6.68
CA VAL A 169 8.32 15.09 7.36
C VAL A 169 7.66 15.15 8.76
N ARG A 170 7.41 16.36 9.27
CA ARG A 170 6.77 16.60 10.58
C ARG A 170 5.25 16.61 10.52
N SER A 171 4.66 16.59 9.34
CA SER A 171 3.22 16.71 9.15
C SER A 171 2.61 15.45 8.58
N THR A 172 1.60 14.90 9.23
CA THR A 172 0.78 13.78 8.71
C THR A 172 -0.16 14.20 7.56
N LYS A 173 -0.15 15.47 7.15
CA LYS A 173 -0.84 15.92 5.94
C LYS A 173 -0.02 15.63 4.67
N THR A 174 1.30 15.56 4.79
CA THR A 174 2.19 15.17 3.69
C THR A 174 2.35 13.66 3.64
N TRP A 175 2.68 13.12 2.48
CA TRP A 175 2.76 11.66 2.30
C TRP A 175 3.87 11.02 3.14
N LEU A 176 5.07 11.61 3.15
CA LEU A 176 6.19 11.06 3.92
C LEU A 176 5.87 11.03 5.42
N GLY A 177 5.41 12.16 5.96
CA GLY A 177 5.06 12.22 7.37
C GLY A 177 3.90 11.28 7.73
N ALA A 178 2.91 11.13 6.84
CA ALA A 178 1.80 10.22 7.03
C ALA A 178 2.26 8.76 7.05
N PHE A 179 3.08 8.32 6.09
CA PHE A 179 3.61 6.96 6.05
C PHE A 179 4.37 6.61 7.34
N ILE A 180 5.30 7.48 7.76
CA ILE A 180 6.09 7.22 8.97
C ILE A 180 5.21 7.21 10.22
N ALA A 181 4.21 8.10 10.31
CA ALA A 181 3.25 8.09 11.43
C ALA A 181 2.45 6.80 11.52
N GLN A 182 2.19 6.15 10.38
CA GLN A 182 1.47 4.87 10.31
C GLN A 182 2.36 3.65 10.52
N GLY A 183 3.68 3.82 10.55
CA GLY A 183 4.62 2.73 10.78
C GLY A 183 5.23 2.13 9.52
N TYR A 184 5.15 2.81 8.37
CA TYR A 184 6.00 2.48 7.22
C TYR A 184 7.47 2.73 7.57
N CYS A 185 8.36 1.93 7.01
CA CYS A 185 9.78 1.91 7.34
C CYS A 185 10.67 2.52 6.23
N ALA A 186 10.14 2.64 5.02
CA ALA A 186 10.87 3.17 3.87
C ALA A 186 9.93 4.01 2.99
N THR A 187 10.31 5.25 2.70
CA THR A 187 9.57 6.15 1.82
C THR A 187 10.49 7.18 1.19
N VAL A 188 10.15 7.64 -0.02
CA VAL A 188 10.85 8.70 -0.73
C VAL A 188 9.86 9.75 -1.23
N GLY A 189 10.31 10.98 -1.39
CA GLY A 189 9.47 12.05 -1.89
C GLY A 189 10.20 13.33 -2.21
N ASN A 190 9.44 14.32 -2.68
CA ASN A 190 9.95 15.59 -3.14
C ASN A 190 9.46 16.71 -2.24
N VAL A 191 10.35 17.66 -1.93
CA VAL A 191 10.03 18.87 -1.15
C VAL A 191 9.53 19.98 -2.07
N TYR A 192 10.01 20.00 -3.30
CA TYR A 192 9.65 20.99 -4.32
C TYR A 192 9.55 20.31 -5.70
N GLU A 193 8.92 20.98 -6.66
CA GLU A 193 8.58 20.52 -8.00
C GLU A 193 9.77 19.91 -8.77
N PRO A 194 9.88 18.58 -8.90
CA PRO A 194 10.93 17.92 -9.67
C PRO A 194 10.54 17.72 -11.15
N TYR A 195 9.29 17.98 -11.52
CA TYR A 195 8.61 17.36 -12.66
C TYR A 195 8.77 15.82 -12.65
N LEU A 196 8.29 15.12 -13.65
CA LEU A 196 8.52 13.68 -13.74
C LEU A 196 9.99 13.32 -14.00
N GLU A 197 10.74 14.21 -14.67
CA GLU A 197 12.12 13.99 -15.09
C GLU A 197 13.07 13.75 -13.91
N HIS A 198 12.85 14.42 -12.78
CA HIS A 198 13.78 14.43 -11.65
C HIS A 198 13.26 13.77 -10.38
N THR A 199 12.09 13.12 -10.45
CA THR A 199 11.57 12.32 -9.33
C THR A 199 12.15 10.91 -9.34
N HIS A 200 12.13 10.24 -8.18
CA HIS A 200 12.50 8.82 -8.08
C HIS A 200 11.65 7.97 -9.02
N ARG A 201 12.24 6.93 -9.59
CA ARG A 201 11.54 5.93 -10.42
C ARG A 201 11.02 4.79 -9.55
N PRO A 202 9.70 4.66 -9.32
CA PRO A 202 9.14 3.65 -8.43
C PRO A 202 9.49 2.22 -8.85
N GLN A 203 9.50 1.92 -10.15
CA GLN A 203 9.85 0.60 -10.66
C GLN A 203 11.33 0.25 -10.43
N VAL A 204 12.25 1.21 -10.59
CA VAL A 204 13.68 1.00 -10.31
C VAL A 204 13.92 0.82 -8.82
N PHE A 205 13.27 1.66 -8.01
CA PHE A 205 13.31 1.59 -6.56
C PHE A 205 12.85 0.23 -6.03
N LEU A 206 11.66 -0.23 -6.47
CA LEU A 206 11.11 -1.50 -6.00
C LEU A 206 11.88 -2.70 -6.54
N ALA A 207 12.31 -2.67 -7.81
CA ALA A 207 13.11 -3.76 -8.40
C ALA A 207 14.41 -3.99 -7.62
N HIS A 208 15.10 -2.92 -7.24
CA HIS A 208 16.34 -3.05 -6.48
C HIS A 208 16.12 -3.61 -5.08
N LEU A 209 15.08 -3.15 -4.37
CA LEU A 209 14.70 -3.74 -3.08
C LEU A 209 14.36 -5.23 -3.21
N MET A 210 13.54 -5.60 -4.21
CA MET A 210 13.13 -7.00 -4.46
C MET A 210 14.32 -7.92 -4.81
N SER A 211 15.38 -7.37 -5.41
CA SER A 211 16.62 -8.13 -5.68
C SER A 211 17.51 -8.31 -4.44
N GLY A 212 17.07 -7.89 -3.25
CA GLY A 212 17.81 -8.00 -1.99
C GLY A 212 18.72 -6.79 -1.71
N GLY A 213 18.61 -5.72 -2.50
CA GLY A 213 19.33 -4.47 -2.27
C GLY A 213 18.85 -3.73 -1.02
N SER A 214 19.70 -2.81 -0.51
CA SER A 214 19.34 -1.96 0.62
C SER A 214 18.51 -0.76 0.20
N PHE A 215 17.78 -0.16 1.16
CA PHE A 215 17.00 1.05 0.93
C PHE A 215 17.87 2.21 0.40
N GLY A 216 19.05 2.43 0.97
CA GLY A 216 19.96 3.48 0.51
C GLY A 216 20.46 3.25 -0.92
N GLU A 217 20.67 1.99 -1.32
CA GLU A 217 21.02 1.64 -2.71
C GLU A 217 19.84 1.87 -3.65
N ALA A 218 18.63 1.44 -3.26
CA ALA A 218 17.42 1.67 -4.04
C ALA A 218 17.12 3.14 -4.27
N VAL A 219 17.31 3.99 -3.25
CA VAL A 219 17.22 5.45 -3.36
C VAL A 219 18.24 5.99 -4.37
N ALA A 220 19.51 5.60 -4.24
CA ALA A 220 20.57 6.08 -5.13
C ALA A 220 20.35 5.67 -6.60
N LEU A 221 19.89 4.45 -6.85
CA LEU A 221 19.67 3.93 -8.21
C LEU A 221 18.39 4.47 -8.88
N SER A 222 17.39 4.84 -8.09
CA SER A 222 16.10 5.34 -8.61
C SER A 222 16.04 6.85 -8.80
N THR A 223 17.01 7.61 -8.28
CA THR A 223 17.05 9.07 -8.34
C THR A 223 17.81 9.56 -9.58
N PRO A 224 17.14 10.24 -10.55
CA PRO A 224 17.84 10.70 -11.78
C PRO A 224 18.84 11.82 -11.54
N SER A 225 18.60 12.62 -10.49
CA SER A 225 19.39 13.82 -10.24
C SER A 225 19.70 13.97 -8.75
N LEU A 226 20.93 14.40 -8.49
CA LEU A 226 21.43 14.81 -7.17
C LEU A 226 21.38 16.32 -7.05
N SER A 227 21.64 16.85 -5.84
CA SER A 227 21.58 18.29 -5.56
C SER A 227 20.20 18.91 -5.88
N TRP A 228 19.14 18.16 -5.63
CA TRP A 228 17.76 18.60 -5.70
C TRP A 228 17.04 18.37 -4.36
N GLN A 229 15.78 18.82 -4.26
CA GLN A 229 14.98 18.76 -3.04
C GLN A 229 14.23 17.42 -2.90
N ASN A 230 14.96 16.32 -3.07
CA ASN A 230 14.48 14.97 -2.79
C ASN A 230 14.90 14.55 -1.38
N VAL A 231 14.05 13.80 -0.71
CA VAL A 231 14.32 13.24 0.61
C VAL A 231 13.86 11.78 0.68
N ALA A 232 14.62 10.99 1.41
CA ALA A 232 14.33 9.59 1.67
C ALA A 232 14.32 9.33 3.19
N ILE A 233 13.27 8.69 3.70
CA ILE A 233 13.09 8.40 5.12
C ILE A 233 13.11 6.89 5.32
N GLY A 234 14.02 6.41 6.14
CA GLY A 234 14.24 5.00 6.45
C GLY A 234 15.71 4.74 6.77
N ASP A 235 16.01 3.55 7.27
CA ASP A 235 17.38 3.10 7.49
C ASP A 235 18.07 2.80 6.14
N PRO A 236 19.21 3.41 5.80
CA PRO A 236 19.89 3.16 4.52
C PRO A 236 20.34 1.70 4.34
N LEU A 237 20.53 0.97 5.43
CA LEU A 237 20.94 -0.43 5.42
C LEU A 237 19.76 -1.41 5.33
N TYR A 238 18.54 -0.94 5.52
CA TYR A 238 17.34 -1.76 5.52
C TYR A 238 17.20 -2.58 4.23
N ARG A 239 17.00 -3.90 4.38
CA ARG A 239 16.80 -4.87 3.30
C ARG A 239 15.46 -5.60 3.50
N PRO A 240 14.34 -5.07 2.97
CA PRO A 240 13.00 -5.61 3.19
C PRO A 240 12.82 -7.06 2.73
N PHE A 241 13.60 -7.49 1.75
CA PHE A 241 13.53 -8.82 1.15
C PHE A 241 14.75 -9.70 1.47
N LYS A 242 15.41 -9.42 2.62
CA LYS A 242 16.52 -10.22 3.14
C LYS A 242 16.10 -11.64 3.50
N VAL A 243 14.90 -11.79 4.07
CA VAL A 243 14.31 -13.09 4.44
C VAL A 243 13.50 -13.61 3.26
N SER A 244 13.84 -14.78 2.76
CA SER A 244 13.12 -15.43 1.66
C SER A 244 11.70 -15.83 2.07
N LEU A 245 10.80 -16.05 1.10
CA LEU A 245 9.46 -16.54 1.37
C LEU A 245 9.45 -17.87 2.13
N ALA A 246 10.33 -18.79 1.75
CA ALA A 246 10.47 -20.09 2.41
C ALA A 246 10.91 -19.97 3.90
N GLU A 247 11.75 -18.98 4.20
CA GLU A 247 12.14 -18.68 5.59
C GLU A 247 11.01 -17.99 6.35
N GLN A 248 10.27 -17.06 5.72
CA GLN A 248 9.09 -16.43 6.33
C GLN A 248 8.06 -17.46 6.79
N LEU A 249 7.77 -18.47 5.96
CA LEU A 249 6.81 -19.54 6.28
C LEU A 249 7.25 -20.42 7.46
N LYS A 250 8.55 -20.50 7.73
CA LYS A 250 9.10 -21.27 8.87
C LYS A 250 9.17 -20.46 10.17
N SER A 251 9.41 -19.16 10.07
CA SER A 251 9.79 -18.30 11.21
C SER A 251 8.70 -17.32 11.65
N SER A 252 7.54 -17.32 11.00
CA SER A 252 6.48 -16.33 11.20
C SER A 252 5.56 -16.64 12.39
N GLU A 253 5.86 -17.62 13.22
CA GLU A 253 5.08 -17.93 14.43
C GLU A 253 4.81 -16.66 15.27
N GLY A 254 3.52 -16.40 15.53
CA GLY A 254 3.06 -15.25 16.31
C GLY A 254 2.92 -13.93 15.56
N SER A 255 3.18 -13.87 14.26
CA SER A 255 2.87 -12.68 13.46
C SER A 255 1.41 -12.69 13.00
N THR A 256 0.69 -11.56 13.18
CA THR A 256 -0.67 -11.38 12.65
C THR A 256 -0.71 -11.33 11.12
N PHE A 257 0.47 -11.25 10.45
CA PHE A 257 0.59 -11.16 9.00
C PHE A 257 0.99 -12.48 8.32
N THR A 258 1.13 -13.57 9.07
CA THR A 258 1.53 -14.90 8.55
C THR A 258 0.63 -15.38 7.43
N ALA A 259 -0.69 -15.16 7.53
CA ALA A 259 -1.65 -15.52 6.49
C ALA A 259 -1.30 -14.93 5.11
N TYR A 260 -0.65 -13.76 5.06
CA TYR A 260 -0.24 -13.12 3.81
C TYR A 260 1.05 -13.71 3.23
N ALA A 261 1.93 -14.27 4.06
CA ALA A 261 3.04 -15.09 3.56
C ALA A 261 2.51 -16.37 2.93
N SER A 262 1.56 -17.05 3.56
CA SER A 262 0.89 -18.22 2.98
C SER A 262 0.14 -17.88 1.68
N ILE A 263 -0.55 -16.73 1.59
CA ILE A 263 -1.19 -16.27 0.35
C ILE A 263 -0.14 -16.03 -0.76
N ARG A 264 1.01 -15.48 -0.41
CA ARG A 264 2.12 -15.28 -1.35
C ARG A 264 2.67 -16.62 -1.87
N GLU A 265 2.80 -17.63 -1.01
CA GLU A 265 3.19 -18.99 -1.40
C GLU A 265 2.12 -19.66 -2.28
N ILE A 266 0.84 -19.49 -1.95
CA ILE A 266 -0.28 -19.93 -2.79
C ILE A 266 -0.18 -19.35 -4.20
N ASN A 267 0.14 -18.05 -4.30
CA ASN A 267 0.30 -17.38 -5.60
C ASN A 267 1.50 -17.93 -6.37
N ARG A 268 2.63 -18.23 -5.70
CA ARG A 268 3.80 -18.87 -6.31
C ARG A 268 3.43 -20.24 -6.85
N MET A 269 2.83 -21.10 -6.01
CA MET A 269 2.43 -22.44 -6.41
C MET A 269 1.44 -22.42 -7.58
N LEU A 270 0.49 -21.47 -7.57
CA LEU A 270 -0.47 -21.33 -8.67
C LEU A 270 0.22 -21.07 -10.01
N VAL A 271 1.28 -20.25 -10.02
CA VAL A 271 2.03 -19.91 -11.24
C VAL A 271 2.99 -21.03 -11.66
N GLU A 272 3.70 -21.62 -10.71
CA GLU A 272 4.81 -22.55 -10.97
C GLU A 272 4.37 -24.02 -11.00
N GLU A 273 3.34 -24.39 -10.25
CA GLU A 273 2.93 -25.80 -10.05
C GLU A 273 1.48 -26.07 -10.50
N GLY A 274 0.66 -25.00 -10.66
CA GLY A 274 -0.73 -25.11 -11.09
C GLY A 274 -1.76 -25.01 -9.96
N SER A 275 -3.03 -25.10 -10.33
CA SER A 275 -4.15 -24.83 -9.42
C SER A 275 -4.35 -25.92 -8.35
N GLU A 276 -4.15 -27.19 -8.68
CA GLU A 276 -4.43 -28.30 -7.76
C GLU A 276 -3.49 -28.31 -6.54
N PRO A 277 -2.14 -28.23 -6.69
CA PRO A 277 -1.23 -28.06 -5.56
C PRO A 277 -1.49 -26.78 -4.75
N ALA A 278 -1.76 -25.65 -5.42
CA ALA A 278 -2.06 -24.40 -4.77
C ALA A 278 -3.33 -24.47 -3.90
N ILE A 279 -4.39 -25.12 -4.38
CA ILE A 279 -5.64 -25.36 -3.61
C ILE A 279 -5.38 -26.29 -2.42
N ALA A 280 -4.61 -27.37 -2.61
CA ALA A 280 -4.29 -28.29 -1.52
C ALA A 280 -3.52 -27.59 -0.40
N TYR A 281 -2.51 -26.79 -0.74
CA TYR A 281 -1.76 -25.99 0.22
C TYR A 281 -2.63 -24.92 0.89
N ALA A 282 -3.40 -24.15 0.12
CA ALA A 282 -4.30 -23.13 0.65
C ALA A 282 -5.32 -23.71 1.65
N ARG A 283 -5.84 -24.90 1.38
CA ARG A 283 -6.74 -25.62 2.28
C ARG A 283 -6.05 -26.03 3.58
N SER A 284 -4.83 -26.54 3.49
CA SER A 284 -4.03 -26.90 4.67
C SER A 284 -3.76 -25.70 5.55
N GLU A 285 -3.32 -24.58 4.95
CA GLU A 285 -3.06 -23.32 5.66
C GLU A 285 -4.33 -22.75 6.32
N PHE A 286 -5.46 -22.78 5.59
CA PHE A 286 -6.73 -22.32 6.13
C PHE A 286 -7.21 -23.13 7.33
N ILE A 287 -6.97 -24.45 7.34
CA ILE A 287 -7.30 -25.33 8.47
C ILE A 287 -6.38 -25.05 9.66
N SER A 288 -5.09 -24.84 9.41
CA SER A 288 -4.08 -24.59 10.43
C SER A 288 -4.22 -23.20 11.07
N GLN A 289 -4.45 -22.17 10.25
CA GLN A 289 -4.50 -20.76 10.65
C GLN A 289 -5.70 -20.05 9.98
N PRO A 290 -6.93 -20.26 10.47
CA PRO A 290 -8.12 -19.69 9.86
C PRO A 290 -8.07 -18.16 9.84
N SER A 291 -8.23 -17.56 8.65
CA SER A 291 -8.37 -16.11 8.49
C SER A 291 -9.30 -15.78 7.33
N LEU A 292 -9.92 -14.59 7.35
CA LEU A 292 -10.77 -14.14 6.24
C LEU A 292 -10.00 -13.98 4.93
N ALA A 293 -8.76 -13.54 5.00
CA ALA A 293 -7.90 -13.37 3.83
C ALA A 293 -7.60 -14.72 3.16
N LEU A 294 -7.21 -15.75 3.92
CA LEU A 294 -6.99 -17.11 3.41
C LEU A 294 -8.29 -17.74 2.92
N ALA A 295 -9.39 -17.61 3.65
CA ALA A 295 -10.71 -18.12 3.22
C ALA A 295 -11.10 -17.51 1.87
N TYR A 296 -10.93 -16.19 1.71
CA TYR A 296 -11.28 -15.52 0.46
C TYR A 296 -10.36 -15.93 -0.69
N ARG A 297 -9.04 -16.08 -0.45
CA ARG A 297 -8.11 -16.57 -1.47
C ARG A 297 -8.43 -18.00 -1.91
N LEU A 298 -8.67 -18.91 -0.97
CA LEU A 298 -9.06 -20.28 -1.25
C LEU A 298 -10.38 -20.34 -2.03
N ALA A 299 -11.39 -19.53 -1.64
CA ALA A 299 -12.65 -19.44 -2.37
C ALA A 299 -12.46 -18.93 -3.81
N GLN A 300 -11.55 -17.98 -4.04
CA GLN A 300 -11.22 -17.52 -5.40
C GLN A 300 -10.59 -18.64 -6.23
N LEU A 301 -9.69 -19.45 -5.66
CA LEU A 301 -9.08 -20.60 -6.34
C LEU A 301 -10.14 -21.67 -6.68
N TYR A 302 -11.03 -22.00 -5.76
CA TYR A 302 -12.12 -22.93 -6.08
C TYR A 302 -13.01 -22.40 -7.21
N ALA A 303 -13.32 -21.11 -7.18
CA ALA A 303 -14.15 -20.49 -8.20
C ALA A 303 -13.49 -20.45 -9.58
N SER A 304 -12.16 -20.29 -9.65
CA SER A 304 -11.42 -20.36 -10.93
C SER A 304 -11.45 -21.76 -11.55
N GLU A 305 -11.63 -22.80 -10.73
CA GLU A 305 -11.81 -24.18 -11.15
C GLU A 305 -13.30 -24.59 -11.29
N ALA A 306 -14.22 -23.62 -11.35
CA ALA A 306 -15.68 -23.82 -11.41
C ALA A 306 -16.24 -24.66 -10.24
N LYS A 307 -15.54 -24.72 -9.10
CA LYS A 307 -15.94 -25.39 -7.86
C LYS A 307 -16.67 -24.41 -6.94
N ASP A 308 -17.79 -23.84 -7.43
CA ASP A 308 -18.52 -22.80 -6.71
C ASP A 308 -19.09 -23.26 -5.37
N ARG A 309 -19.43 -24.54 -5.24
CA ARG A 309 -19.94 -25.10 -3.99
C ARG A 309 -18.90 -25.09 -2.89
N GLU A 310 -17.69 -25.52 -3.21
CA GLU A 310 -16.54 -25.50 -2.31
C GLU A 310 -16.12 -24.06 -1.97
N ALA A 311 -16.15 -23.17 -2.95
CA ALA A 311 -15.87 -21.74 -2.75
C ALA A 311 -16.85 -21.10 -1.74
N VAL A 312 -18.13 -21.43 -1.81
CA VAL A 312 -19.14 -20.96 -0.86
C VAL A 312 -18.91 -21.58 0.52
N GLU A 313 -18.64 -22.90 0.59
CA GLU A 313 -18.48 -23.61 1.87
C GLU A 313 -17.34 -23.02 2.71
N VAL A 314 -16.20 -22.73 2.11
CA VAL A 314 -15.06 -22.08 2.80
C VAL A 314 -15.46 -20.74 3.41
N LEU A 315 -16.26 -19.94 2.72
CA LEU A 315 -16.65 -18.61 3.18
C LEU A 315 -17.74 -18.63 4.27
N LYS A 316 -18.35 -19.77 4.57
CA LYS A 316 -19.32 -19.90 5.68
C LYS A 316 -18.71 -19.61 7.05
N ILE A 317 -17.36 -19.63 7.18
CA ILE A 317 -16.68 -19.22 8.41
C ILE A 317 -17.11 -17.82 8.88
N ILE A 318 -17.48 -16.93 7.95
CA ILE A 318 -17.90 -15.56 8.26
C ILE A 318 -19.12 -15.49 9.19
N ARG A 319 -19.95 -16.55 9.23
CA ARG A 319 -21.10 -16.64 10.11
C ARG A 319 -20.73 -16.68 11.59
N PHE A 320 -19.54 -17.17 11.91
CA PHE A 320 -19.06 -17.34 13.29
C PHE A 320 -18.30 -16.11 13.82
N ILE A 321 -18.01 -15.14 12.96
CA ILE A 321 -17.33 -13.91 13.35
C ILE A 321 -18.35 -12.95 13.96
N THR A 322 -18.14 -12.54 15.20
CA THR A 322 -19.10 -11.70 15.96
C THR A 322 -18.97 -10.20 15.65
N SER A 323 -17.76 -9.71 15.37
CA SER A 323 -17.47 -8.34 14.93
C SER A 323 -16.32 -8.36 13.95
N PHE A 324 -16.27 -7.38 13.07
CA PHE A 324 -15.20 -7.26 12.08
C PHE A 324 -14.18 -6.20 12.51
N SER A 325 -12.91 -6.46 12.24
CA SER A 325 -11.88 -5.45 12.38
C SER A 325 -11.98 -4.40 11.27
N PRO A 326 -11.67 -3.11 11.52
CA PRO A 326 -11.77 -2.07 10.50
C PRO A 326 -10.98 -2.34 9.20
N ASP A 327 -9.87 -3.06 9.27
CA ASP A 327 -9.09 -3.51 8.12
C ASP A 327 -9.78 -4.61 7.29
N ASP A 328 -10.69 -5.36 7.89
CA ASP A 328 -11.47 -6.41 7.22
C ASP A 328 -12.74 -5.89 6.52
N PHE A 329 -13.22 -4.69 6.82
CA PHE A 329 -14.55 -4.24 6.34
C PHE A 329 -14.73 -4.37 4.82
N VAL A 330 -13.74 -3.97 4.04
CA VAL A 330 -13.83 -4.06 2.57
C VAL A 330 -13.63 -5.50 2.09
N LEU A 331 -12.79 -6.29 2.74
CA LEU A 331 -12.66 -7.72 2.47
C LEU A 331 -13.98 -8.44 2.73
N VAL A 332 -14.65 -8.16 3.85
CA VAL A 332 -15.97 -8.69 4.19
C VAL A 332 -17.04 -8.28 3.17
N GLN A 333 -17.00 -7.02 2.70
CA GLN A 333 -17.86 -6.56 1.61
C GLN A 333 -17.59 -7.34 0.30
N LYS A 334 -16.31 -7.57 -0.04
CA LYS A 334 -15.94 -8.39 -1.21
C LYS A 334 -16.44 -9.84 -1.06
N ILE A 335 -16.33 -10.42 0.13
CA ILE A 335 -16.89 -11.75 0.43
C ILE A 335 -18.41 -11.78 0.27
N ALA A 336 -19.13 -10.79 0.80
CA ALA A 336 -20.60 -10.72 0.63
C ALA A 336 -21.00 -10.65 -0.85
N ASN A 337 -20.32 -9.81 -1.64
CA ASN A 337 -20.57 -9.71 -3.08
C ASN A 337 -20.21 -10.99 -3.84
N PHE A 338 -19.16 -11.70 -3.41
CA PHE A 338 -18.75 -12.97 -3.99
C PHE A 338 -19.83 -14.07 -3.74
N LEU A 339 -20.34 -14.14 -2.52
CA LEU A 339 -21.41 -15.04 -2.12
C LEU A 339 -22.72 -14.73 -2.85
N TYR A 340 -23.11 -13.46 -2.95
CA TYR A 340 -24.31 -13.02 -3.67
C TYR A 340 -24.28 -13.48 -5.13
N LYS A 341 -23.14 -13.30 -5.83
CA LYS A 341 -22.96 -13.74 -7.21
C LYS A 341 -23.10 -15.26 -7.40
N ARG A 342 -23.03 -16.04 -6.32
CA ARG A 342 -23.13 -17.52 -6.31
C ARG A 342 -24.46 -18.03 -5.71
N GLY A 343 -25.47 -17.16 -5.65
CA GLY A 343 -26.82 -17.53 -5.19
C GLY A 343 -27.01 -17.48 -3.68
N GLU A 344 -25.98 -17.15 -2.90
CA GLU A 344 -26.05 -17.02 -1.43
C GLU A 344 -26.54 -15.63 -0.99
N GLY A 345 -27.68 -15.20 -1.56
CA GLY A 345 -28.19 -13.85 -1.36
C GLY A 345 -28.57 -13.53 0.08
N GLU A 346 -29.20 -14.48 0.79
CA GLU A 346 -29.55 -14.32 2.21
C GLU A 346 -28.29 -14.12 3.08
N MET A 347 -27.25 -14.93 2.84
CA MET A 347 -25.99 -14.81 3.57
C MET A 347 -25.34 -13.46 3.30
N ALA A 348 -25.26 -13.04 2.03
CA ALA A 348 -24.74 -11.74 1.65
C ALA A 348 -25.50 -10.58 2.31
N PHE A 349 -26.82 -10.66 2.33
CA PHE A 349 -27.67 -9.67 2.99
C PHE A 349 -27.38 -9.57 4.50
N ASN A 350 -27.24 -10.71 5.18
CA ASN A 350 -26.92 -10.74 6.60
C ASN A 350 -25.52 -10.18 6.90
N ILE A 351 -24.54 -10.40 6.01
CA ILE A 351 -23.20 -9.79 6.12
C ILE A 351 -23.30 -8.27 5.99
N TYR A 352 -24.04 -7.74 5.01
CA TYR A 352 -24.23 -6.30 4.87
C TYR A 352 -24.93 -5.66 6.07
N LYS A 353 -25.95 -6.33 6.64
CA LYS A 353 -26.59 -5.86 7.88
C LYS A 353 -25.56 -5.70 8.99
N LYS A 354 -24.75 -6.73 9.21
CA LYS A 354 -23.72 -6.73 10.25
C LYS A 354 -22.64 -5.67 10.02
N LEU A 355 -22.13 -5.52 8.78
CA LEU A 355 -21.18 -4.47 8.44
C LEU A 355 -21.74 -3.08 8.72
N LEU A 356 -23.02 -2.83 8.45
CA LEU A 356 -23.64 -1.52 8.65
C LEU A 356 -23.90 -1.20 10.15
N GLU A 357 -23.81 -2.18 11.05
CA GLU A 357 -23.86 -2.02 12.50
C GLU A 357 -22.51 -1.66 13.12
N GLU A 358 -21.40 -1.85 12.39
CA GLU A 358 -20.06 -1.51 12.86
C GLU A 358 -19.90 0.01 13.10
N ARG A 359 -19.22 0.37 14.20
CA ARG A 359 -19.15 1.77 14.66
C ARG A 359 -18.17 2.62 13.91
N ASP A 360 -17.06 2.04 13.47
CA ASP A 360 -15.90 2.74 12.93
C ASP A 360 -15.91 2.85 11.39
N LEU A 361 -17.08 2.76 10.77
CA LEU A 361 -17.24 2.92 9.33
C LEU A 361 -16.93 4.36 8.89
N ASP A 362 -16.01 4.50 7.94
CA ASP A 362 -15.82 5.78 7.25
C ASP A 362 -17.08 6.16 6.46
N LYS A 363 -17.31 7.47 6.33
CA LYS A 363 -18.48 8.01 5.63
C LYS A 363 -18.60 7.49 4.19
N GLN A 364 -17.48 7.44 3.44
CA GLN A 364 -17.50 7.00 2.03
C GLN A 364 -17.75 5.49 1.92
N LEU A 365 -17.12 4.71 2.79
CA LEU A 365 -17.38 3.27 2.87
C LEU A 365 -18.82 3.01 3.28
N LYS A 366 -19.34 3.72 4.27
CA LYS A 366 -20.74 3.57 4.73
C LYS A 366 -21.74 3.86 3.62
N ILE A 367 -21.52 4.89 2.80
CA ILE A 367 -22.32 5.17 1.61
C ILE A 367 -22.29 3.99 0.63
N ALA A 368 -21.09 3.45 0.36
CA ALA A 368 -20.92 2.32 -0.56
C ALA A 368 -21.60 1.04 -0.03
N LEU A 369 -21.51 0.80 1.28
CA LEU A 369 -22.18 -0.34 1.95
C LEU A 369 -23.70 -0.20 1.88
N PHE A 370 -24.27 0.97 2.18
CA PHE A 370 -25.71 1.19 2.04
C PHE A 370 -26.19 0.98 0.61
N GLN A 371 -25.48 1.47 -0.39
CA GLN A 371 -25.84 1.29 -1.80
C GLN A 371 -25.71 -0.15 -2.28
N GLY A 372 -24.63 -0.85 -1.88
CA GLY A 372 -24.42 -2.27 -2.18
C GLY A 372 -25.46 -3.15 -1.49
N GLY A 373 -25.67 -2.91 -0.20
CA GLY A 373 -26.63 -3.63 0.62
C GLY A 373 -28.07 -3.45 0.16
N ALA A 374 -28.46 -2.23 -0.23
CA ALA A 374 -29.82 -1.96 -0.74
C ALA A 374 -30.15 -2.78 -1.98
N ARG A 375 -29.19 -2.94 -2.91
CA ARG A 375 -29.39 -3.81 -4.09
C ARG A 375 -29.60 -5.27 -3.73
N ILE A 376 -28.87 -5.75 -2.73
CA ILE A 376 -28.99 -7.13 -2.26
C ILE A 376 -30.30 -7.31 -1.48
N ALA A 377 -30.68 -6.35 -0.62
CA ALA A 377 -31.94 -6.37 0.11
C ALA A 377 -33.16 -6.44 -0.82
N ASP A 378 -33.17 -5.63 -1.86
CA ASP A 378 -34.22 -5.63 -2.89
C ASP A 378 -34.33 -6.99 -3.58
N ALA A 379 -33.20 -7.57 -3.96
CA ALA A 379 -33.14 -8.91 -4.57
C ALA A 379 -33.54 -10.05 -3.61
N GLN A 380 -33.53 -9.80 -2.29
CA GLN A 380 -33.98 -10.75 -1.26
C GLN A 380 -35.43 -10.48 -0.79
N ASN A 381 -36.23 -9.71 -1.56
CA ASN A 381 -37.60 -9.32 -1.22
C ASN A 381 -37.72 -8.54 0.10
N GLU A 382 -36.70 -7.70 0.42
CA GLU A 382 -36.67 -6.82 1.59
C GLU A 382 -36.78 -5.34 1.17
N PRO A 383 -37.83 -4.89 0.46
CA PRO A 383 -37.92 -3.57 -0.13
C PRO A 383 -37.95 -2.43 0.90
N VAL A 384 -38.44 -2.68 2.10
CA VAL A 384 -38.45 -1.69 3.20
C VAL A 384 -37.02 -1.38 3.66
N ILE A 385 -36.19 -2.42 3.80
CA ILE A 385 -34.79 -2.26 4.18
C ILE A 385 -34.00 -1.61 3.04
N ALA A 386 -34.22 -2.03 1.80
CA ALA A 386 -33.61 -1.44 0.61
C ALA A 386 -33.90 0.06 0.50
N SER A 387 -35.18 0.46 0.67
CA SER A 387 -35.58 1.87 0.68
C SER A 387 -34.90 2.66 1.81
N ARG A 388 -34.92 2.13 3.03
CA ARG A 388 -34.25 2.75 4.18
C ARG A 388 -32.76 2.95 3.92
N TRP A 389 -32.04 1.96 3.41
CA TRP A 389 -30.62 2.06 3.14
C TRP A 389 -30.29 3.08 2.03
N ASN A 390 -31.13 3.16 0.99
CA ASN A 390 -31.00 4.18 -0.04
C ASN A 390 -31.19 5.60 0.51
N ILE A 391 -32.15 5.80 1.42
CA ILE A 391 -32.35 7.07 2.12
C ILE A 391 -31.15 7.44 2.97
N GLU A 392 -30.59 6.51 3.74
CA GLU A 392 -29.41 6.75 4.57
C GLU A 392 -28.18 7.09 3.70
N ALA A 393 -27.95 6.38 2.59
CA ALA A 393 -26.92 6.72 1.64
C ALA A 393 -27.07 8.16 1.10
N SER A 394 -28.29 8.55 0.78
CA SER A 394 -28.60 9.90 0.26
C SER A 394 -28.38 10.98 1.31
N LYS A 395 -28.82 10.77 2.55
CA LYS A 395 -28.55 11.69 3.67
C LYS A 395 -27.04 11.92 3.89
N LEU A 396 -26.26 10.85 3.82
CA LEU A 396 -24.80 10.94 3.96
C LEU A 396 -24.14 11.69 2.80
N LYS A 397 -24.69 11.66 1.60
CA LYS A 397 -24.18 12.42 0.43
C LYS A 397 -24.46 13.91 0.51
N SER A 398 -25.56 14.31 1.15
CA SER A 398 -25.96 15.71 1.26
C SER A 398 -24.90 16.49 2.08
N PRO A 399 -24.59 17.74 1.69
CA PRO A 399 -23.76 18.61 2.51
C PRO A 399 -24.44 18.85 3.88
N PRO A 400 -23.68 19.05 4.97
CA PRO A 400 -24.27 19.36 6.25
C PRO A 400 -25.12 20.64 6.13
N THR A 401 -26.36 20.59 6.61
CA THR A 401 -27.24 21.76 6.66
C THR A 401 -26.53 22.87 7.44
N PRO A 402 -26.41 24.10 6.90
CA PRO A 402 -25.79 25.19 7.64
C PRO A 402 -26.51 25.34 9.00
N ARG A 403 -25.75 25.34 10.09
CA ARG A 403 -26.35 25.72 11.38
C ARG A 403 -26.96 27.11 11.24
N PRO A 404 -28.22 27.34 11.70
CA PRO A 404 -28.77 28.66 11.69
C PRO A 404 -27.81 29.61 12.45
N ALA A 405 -27.47 30.71 11.83
CA ALA A 405 -26.65 31.74 12.47
C ALA A 405 -27.38 32.14 13.75
N ASN A 406 -26.76 31.92 14.91
CA ASN A 406 -27.23 32.50 16.16
C ASN A 406 -27.06 34.01 16.03
N ASN A 407 -28.13 34.72 15.67
CA ASN A 407 -28.20 36.13 15.85
C ASN A 407 -28.14 36.41 17.36
N LYS A 408 -26.98 36.84 17.83
CA LYS A 408 -26.83 37.60 19.07
C LYS A 408 -26.11 38.89 18.76
#